data_81669df1921abbbe75646015e95858de
#
_entry.id   81669df1921abbbe75646015e95858de
#
_cell.length_a   1.000
_cell.length_b   1.000
_cell.length_c   1.000
_cell.angle_alpha   90.00
_cell.angle_beta   90.00
_cell.angle_gamma   90.00
#
_symmetry.space_group_name_H-M   'P 1'
#
loop_
_entity.id
_entity.type
_entity.pdbx_description
1 polymer ?
#
loop_
_entity_poly.entity_id
_entity_poly.type
_entity_poly.pdbx_seq_one_letter_code
_entity_poly.pdbx_strand_id
1 'polypeptide(L)'
;MQKSGAMKKKNKIIQVKNGFLEFDPKAYLSGADEFLKVFQEEAEKCAQESNLAGGKPVKCEESLRKIMIAFDKLFVQGACEKVFGKDVVPTFDNFSEFLEKLEVLCKKWWG
;
A
#
# COMPACT_ATOMS: atom_id res chain seq x y z
N MET A 1 13.39 -17.85 27.47
CA MET A 1 12.91 -17.58 27.03
C MET A 1 12.40 -17.22 26.45
N GLN A 2 12.48 -17.04 26.24
CA GLN A 2 12.01 -16.73 25.64
C GLN A 2 11.61 -15.84 25.36
N LYS A 3 11.39 -15.78 25.87
CA LYS A 3 10.82 -14.70 25.82
C LYS A 3 10.92 -13.77 24.64
N SER A 4 11.87 -13.40 24.14
CA SER A 4 12.08 -12.62 22.96
C SER A 4 11.37 -13.21 21.76
N GLY A 5 11.15 -14.46 21.74
CA GLY A 5 10.37 -15.10 20.70
C GLY A 5 8.96 -14.53 20.59
N ALA A 6 8.36 -14.21 21.74
CA ALA A 6 7.02 -13.63 21.75
C ALA A 6 6.99 -12.24 21.10
N MET A 7 8.08 -11.50 21.25
CA MET A 7 8.16 -10.17 20.66
C MET A 7 8.11 -10.21 19.15
N LYS A 8 8.66 -11.26 18.58
CA LYS A 8 8.66 -11.42 17.13
C LYS A 8 7.30 -11.74 16.55
N LYS A 9 6.38 -12.15 17.40
CA LYS A 9 5.03 -12.51 16.97
C LYS A 9 4.17 -11.31 16.63
N LYS A 10 4.70 -10.11 16.75
CA LYS A 10 3.95 -8.92 16.38
C LYS A 10 3.71 -8.80 14.89
N ASN A 11 4.55 -9.44 14.09
CA ASN A 11 4.35 -9.42 12.64
C ASN A 11 3.12 -10.22 12.27
N LYS A 12 2.42 -9.74 11.24
CA LYS A 12 1.26 -10.40 10.70
C LYS A 12 1.53 -10.83 9.27
N ILE A 13 0.89 -11.90 8.87
CA ILE A 13 1.03 -12.44 7.52
C ILE A 13 -0.35 -12.46 6.88
N ILE A 14 -0.45 -11.90 5.69
CA ILE A 14 -1.69 -11.96 4.92
C ILE A 14 -1.40 -12.62 3.58
N GLN A 15 -2.41 -13.33 3.08
CA GLN A 15 -2.30 -13.92 1.76
C GLN A 15 -2.56 -12.87 0.70
N VAL A 16 -1.69 -12.81 -0.28
CA VAL A 16 -1.80 -11.87 -1.39
C VAL A 16 -1.70 -12.63 -2.70
N LYS A 17 -1.88 -11.94 -3.81
CA LYS A 17 -1.93 -12.57 -5.12
C LYS A 17 -0.73 -13.46 -5.42
N ASN A 18 0.46 -13.02 -5.07
CA ASN A 18 1.69 -13.73 -5.39
C ASN A 18 2.40 -14.28 -4.16
N GLY A 19 1.64 -14.78 -3.19
CA GLY A 19 2.19 -15.41 -2.00
C GLY A 19 1.66 -14.80 -0.73
N PHE A 20 2.57 -14.48 0.17
CA PHE A 20 2.20 -13.92 1.48
C PHE A 20 2.97 -12.65 1.72
N LEU A 21 2.32 -11.71 2.36
CA LEU A 21 2.95 -10.47 2.79
C LEU A 21 3.04 -10.48 4.31
N GLU A 22 4.28 -10.40 4.82
CA GLU A 22 4.52 -10.30 6.25
C GLU A 22 4.91 -8.87 6.57
N PHE A 23 4.31 -8.30 7.59
CA PHE A 23 4.59 -6.93 7.99
C PHE A 23 4.27 -6.72 9.46
N ASP A 24 4.83 -5.66 10.03
CA ASP A 24 4.56 -5.27 11.41
C ASP A 24 3.37 -4.30 11.41
N PRO A 25 2.21 -4.69 11.99
CA PRO A 25 1.05 -3.81 12.02
C PRO A 25 1.31 -2.46 12.66
N LYS A 26 2.15 -2.41 13.68
CA LYS A 26 2.48 -1.14 14.32
C LYS A 26 3.24 -0.23 13.40
N ALA A 27 4.21 -0.78 12.67
CA ALA A 27 4.96 -0.02 11.68
C ALA A 27 4.03 0.47 10.58
N TYR A 28 3.09 -0.37 10.16
CA TYR A 28 2.11 0.02 9.17
C TYR A 28 1.28 1.22 9.66
N LEU A 29 0.77 1.16 10.88
CA LEU A 29 -0.03 2.25 11.42
C LEU A 29 0.78 3.54 11.55
N SER A 30 2.05 3.42 11.95
CA SER A 30 2.93 4.57 12.08
C SER A 30 3.21 5.24 10.73
N GLY A 31 3.32 4.44 9.67
CA GLY A 31 3.66 4.96 8.35
C GLY A 31 2.46 5.25 7.47
N ALA A 32 1.27 4.84 7.89
CA ALA A 32 0.08 4.95 7.04
C ALA A 32 -0.28 6.40 6.69
N ASP A 33 -0.13 7.31 7.63
CA ASP A 33 -0.46 8.71 7.40
C ASP A 33 0.44 9.31 6.31
N GLU A 34 1.73 8.99 6.35
CA GLU A 34 2.67 9.48 5.36
C GLU A 34 2.37 8.87 3.99
N PHE A 35 2.05 7.58 3.96
CA PHE A 35 1.67 6.93 2.73
C PHE A 35 0.41 7.57 2.13
N LEU A 36 -0.60 7.81 2.95
CA LEU A 36 -1.84 8.42 2.49
C LEU A 36 -1.60 9.82 1.95
N LYS A 37 -0.68 10.55 2.56
CA LYS A 37 -0.32 11.89 2.09
C LYS A 37 0.26 11.82 0.68
N VAL A 38 1.20 10.91 0.45
CA VAL A 38 1.77 10.71 -0.89
C VAL A 38 0.69 10.30 -1.86
N PHE A 39 -0.15 9.36 -1.47
CA PHE A 39 -1.24 8.89 -2.30
C PHE A 39 -2.15 10.02 -2.73
N GLN A 40 -2.58 10.85 -1.79
CA GLN A 40 -3.47 11.97 -2.08
C GLN A 40 -2.81 13.02 -2.99
N GLU A 41 -1.56 13.34 -2.73
CA GLU A 41 -0.83 14.30 -3.55
C GLU A 41 -0.72 13.82 -5.00
N GLU A 42 -0.39 12.55 -5.18
CA GLU A 42 -0.25 12.02 -6.54
C GLU A 42 -1.60 11.86 -7.23
N ALA A 43 -2.65 11.55 -6.47
CA ALA A 43 -3.98 11.48 -7.03
C ALA A 43 -4.45 12.86 -7.51
N GLU A 44 -4.14 13.92 -6.76
CA GLU A 44 -4.46 15.28 -7.16
C GLU A 44 -3.72 15.68 -8.43
N LYS A 45 -2.44 15.33 -8.53
CA LYS A 45 -1.66 15.60 -9.73
C LYS A 45 -2.28 14.92 -10.95
N CYS A 46 -2.71 13.68 -10.77
CA CYS A 46 -3.36 12.95 -11.85
C CYS A 46 -4.67 13.62 -12.28
N ALA A 47 -5.47 14.07 -11.32
CA ALA A 47 -6.70 14.79 -11.62
C ALA A 47 -6.43 16.08 -12.37
N GLN A 48 -5.38 16.81 -11.98
CA GLN A 48 -5.00 18.03 -12.67
C GLN A 48 -4.58 17.76 -14.12
N GLU A 49 -3.81 16.70 -14.34
CA GLU A 49 -3.40 16.31 -15.69
C GLU A 49 -4.62 15.97 -16.53
N SER A 50 -5.59 15.27 -15.96
CA SER A 50 -6.83 14.95 -16.66
C SER A 50 -7.59 16.20 -17.04
N ASN A 51 -7.66 17.18 -16.15
CA ASN A 51 -8.33 18.44 -16.42
C ASN A 51 -7.63 19.21 -17.54
N LEU A 52 -6.29 19.23 -17.51
CA LEU A 52 -5.51 19.90 -18.57
C LEU A 52 -5.68 19.21 -19.91
N ALA A 53 -5.95 17.93 -19.90
CA ALA A 53 -6.19 17.17 -21.13
C ALA A 53 -7.65 17.23 -21.59
N GLY A 54 -8.44 18.16 -21.05
CA GLY A 54 -9.83 18.32 -21.46
C GLY A 54 -10.76 17.27 -20.87
N GLY A 55 -10.39 16.70 -19.71
CA GLY A 55 -11.20 15.68 -19.08
C GLY A 55 -10.95 14.28 -19.62
N LYS A 56 -9.99 14.12 -20.52
CA LYS A 56 -9.66 12.81 -21.04
C LYS A 56 -8.89 11.98 -20.03
N PRO A 57 -9.11 10.65 -20.01
CA PRO A 57 -8.34 9.79 -19.09
C PRO A 57 -6.86 9.90 -19.38
N VAL A 58 -6.06 9.99 -18.33
CA VAL A 58 -4.60 9.95 -18.42
C VAL A 58 -4.11 8.80 -17.56
N LYS A 59 -2.99 8.19 -17.96
CA LYS A 59 -2.50 7.00 -17.29
C LYS A 59 -1.86 7.30 -15.93
N CYS A 60 -1.29 8.48 -15.78
CA CYS A 60 -0.64 8.90 -14.53
C CYS A 60 0.39 7.88 -14.03
N GLU A 61 1.09 7.24 -14.93
CA GLU A 61 2.02 6.17 -14.59
C GLU A 61 3.11 6.64 -13.64
N GLU A 62 3.63 7.85 -13.84
CA GLU A 62 4.65 8.40 -12.97
C GLU A 62 4.15 8.55 -11.55
N SER A 63 2.93 9.06 -11.37
CA SER A 63 2.32 9.20 -10.07
C SER A 63 2.14 7.83 -9.40
N LEU A 64 1.68 6.84 -10.16
CA LEU A 64 1.49 5.50 -9.64
C LEU A 64 2.81 4.86 -9.22
N ARG A 65 3.89 5.11 -9.96
CA ARG A 65 5.20 4.58 -9.59
C ARG A 65 5.69 5.17 -8.26
N LYS A 66 5.43 6.46 -8.02
CA LYS A 66 5.77 7.07 -6.74
C LYS A 66 5.00 6.44 -5.60
N ILE A 67 3.73 6.12 -5.84
CA ILE A 67 2.91 5.43 -4.85
C ILE A 67 3.45 4.02 -4.61
N MET A 68 3.90 3.33 -5.65
CA MET A 68 4.50 2.00 -5.50
C MET A 68 5.73 2.03 -4.59
N ILE A 69 6.57 3.04 -4.76
CA ILE A 69 7.75 3.20 -3.91
C ILE A 69 7.34 3.44 -2.47
N ALA A 70 6.36 4.30 -2.25
CA ALA A 70 5.84 4.57 -0.91
C ALA A 70 5.22 3.33 -0.29
N PHE A 71 4.55 2.52 -1.09
CA PHE A 71 3.94 1.27 -0.65
C PHE A 71 5.01 0.29 -0.13
N ASP A 72 6.09 0.14 -0.88
CA ASP A 72 7.19 -0.71 -0.46
C ASP A 72 7.83 -0.22 0.84
N LYS A 73 7.93 1.09 1.01
CA LYS A 73 8.44 1.65 2.26
C LYS A 73 7.52 1.40 3.43
N LEU A 74 6.22 1.38 3.17
CA LEU A 74 5.22 1.17 4.22
C LEU A 74 5.26 -0.26 4.76
N PHE A 75 5.50 -1.21 3.91
CA PHE A 75 5.51 -2.63 4.27
C PHE A 75 6.91 -3.20 4.26
N VAL A 76 7.39 -3.56 3.08
CA VAL A 76 8.70 -4.15 2.88
C VAL A 76 9.03 -4.03 1.40
N GLN A 77 10.31 -3.99 1.08
CA GLN A 77 10.72 -3.90 -0.31
C GLN A 77 10.16 -5.08 -1.09
N GLY A 78 9.56 -4.79 -2.24
CA GLY A 78 8.94 -5.81 -3.07
C GLY A 78 7.49 -6.11 -2.72
N ALA A 79 6.93 -5.44 -1.71
CA ALA A 79 5.54 -5.67 -1.30
C ALA A 79 4.55 -5.43 -2.43
N CYS A 80 4.77 -4.38 -3.20
CA CYS A 80 3.87 -4.04 -4.30
C CYS A 80 3.80 -5.15 -5.34
N GLU A 81 4.93 -5.75 -5.67
CA GLU A 81 4.96 -6.86 -6.62
C GLU A 81 4.24 -8.09 -6.08
N LYS A 82 4.38 -8.36 -4.79
CA LYS A 82 3.69 -9.49 -4.17
C LYS A 82 2.18 -9.29 -4.17
N VAL A 83 1.73 -8.09 -3.87
CA VAL A 83 0.30 -7.81 -3.75
C VAL A 83 -0.37 -7.71 -5.11
N PHE A 84 0.24 -7.02 -6.06
CA PHE A 84 -0.42 -6.69 -7.33
C PHE A 84 0.15 -7.43 -8.53
N GLY A 85 1.37 -7.92 -8.45
CA GLY A 85 2.00 -8.66 -9.53
C GLY A 85 3.27 -8.00 -10.01
N LYS A 86 4.17 -8.84 -10.53
CA LYS A 86 5.41 -8.37 -11.11
C LYS A 86 5.11 -7.66 -12.42
N ASP A 87 5.79 -6.55 -12.66
CA ASP A 87 5.63 -5.75 -13.88
C ASP A 87 4.23 -5.18 -14.07
N VAL A 88 3.46 -5.10 -12.98
CA VAL A 88 2.13 -4.49 -12.98
C VAL A 88 2.21 -3.13 -12.30
N VAL A 89 1.64 -2.11 -12.93
CA VAL A 89 1.48 -0.80 -12.31
C VAL A 89 0.04 -0.74 -11.81
N PRO A 90 -0.17 -0.84 -10.47
CA PRO A 90 -1.54 -0.84 -9.94
C PRO A 90 -2.21 0.51 -10.16
N THR A 91 -3.53 0.49 -10.21
CA THR A 91 -4.32 1.73 -10.31
C THR A 91 -4.55 2.30 -8.92
N PHE A 92 -5.05 3.53 -8.87
CA PHE A 92 -5.44 4.12 -7.59
C PHE A 92 -6.50 3.27 -6.89
N ASP A 93 -7.44 2.72 -7.66
CA ASP A 93 -8.48 1.84 -7.11
C ASP A 93 -7.88 0.57 -6.51
N ASN A 94 -6.88 0.01 -7.17
CA ASN A 94 -6.22 -1.20 -6.65
C ASN A 94 -5.61 -0.95 -5.28
N PHE A 95 -4.92 0.18 -5.12
CA PHE A 95 -4.34 0.54 -3.82
C PHE A 95 -5.42 0.77 -2.78
N SER A 96 -6.48 1.50 -3.14
CA SER A 96 -7.57 1.79 -2.21
C SER A 96 -8.26 0.52 -1.73
N GLU A 97 -8.55 -0.41 -2.63
CA GLU A 97 -9.18 -1.67 -2.28
C GLU A 97 -8.32 -2.49 -1.33
N PHE A 98 -7.03 -2.53 -1.60
CA PHE A 98 -6.12 -3.28 -0.73
C PHE A 98 -6.07 -2.66 0.67
N LEU A 99 -5.97 -1.34 0.75
CA LEU A 99 -5.89 -0.66 2.03
C LEU A 99 -7.19 -0.82 2.84
N GLU A 100 -8.34 -0.78 2.19
CA GLU A 100 -9.61 -1.01 2.85
C GLU A 100 -9.68 -2.42 3.44
N LYS A 101 -9.25 -3.40 2.67
CA LYS A 101 -9.21 -4.78 3.13
C LYS A 101 -8.28 -4.94 4.32
N LEU A 102 -7.13 -4.29 4.25
CA LEU A 102 -6.17 -4.34 5.33
C LEU A 102 -6.69 -3.66 6.59
N GLU A 103 -7.41 -2.55 6.42
CA GLU A 103 -8.02 -1.86 7.54
C GLU A 103 -9.00 -2.75 8.29
N VAL A 104 -9.82 -3.50 7.58
CA VAL A 104 -10.75 -4.45 8.18
C VAL A 104 -9.99 -5.50 8.98
N LEU A 105 -8.89 -6.01 8.44
CA LEU A 105 -8.07 -7.00 9.14
C LEU A 105 -7.43 -6.40 10.39
N CYS A 106 -6.94 -5.18 10.29
CA CYS A 106 -6.34 -4.50 11.44
C CYS A 106 -7.36 -4.34 12.58
N LYS A 107 -8.57 -3.99 12.26
CA LYS A 107 -9.64 -3.87 13.27
C LYS A 107 -9.89 -5.20 13.95
N LYS A 108 -9.84 -6.29 13.19
CA LYS A 108 -9.98 -7.62 13.78
C LYS A 108 -8.87 -7.95 14.76
N TRP A 109 -7.63 -7.57 14.40
CA TRP A 109 -6.47 -7.88 15.24
C TRP A 109 -6.45 -7.07 16.54
N TRP A 110 -7.00 -5.88 16.52
CA TRP A 110 -6.99 -4.98 17.69
C TRP A 110 -8.38 -4.71 18.27
N GLY A 111 -9.37 -5.06 17.53
CA GLY A 111 -10.73 -4.89 17.98
C GLY A 111 -11.21 -6.06 18.79
#